data_002e7e0fd74db59d75417234827bd2b2
#
_entry.id   002e7e0fd74db59d75417234827bd2b2
#
_cell.length_a   1.000
_cell.length_b   1.000
_cell.length_c   1.000
_cell.angle_alpha   90.00
_cell.angle_beta   90.00
_cell.angle_gamma   90.00
#
_symmetry.space_group_name_H-M   'P 1'
#
loop_
_entity.id
_entity.type
_entity.pdbx_description
1 polymer ?
#
loop_
_entity_poly.entity_id
_entity_poly.type
_entity_poly.pdbx_seq_one_letter_code
_entity_poly.pdbx_strand_id
1 'polypeptide(L)'
;MRICVHDFVAHPFQLDLSRELASRGHQVTHLYSEAVEAPKTTLDGEEASGLEILSVDRGLTFEKYLPFQRARDEQRYGSRLMQMVKEFGPEVVLSSNAPLLAQRRLLRPDREFAMVHWWQDIQSRAAQDRFGGTLLAPAAWVLTAVEKKIARRSDGIVAIADSFKDVSADWGVPGERLTVIPNWAPIQEMPQRPRDNEWARRHGLGDRPTFLYSGTLGLKHNPELLAGLAEELGDEADVVVVSQGLGADYLREAKEARNLEGLTLLPYQPFEELPDVFGTGDVLLAILEPAAGAFSVPSKVLSYLCAGRATLLAVPEENLAAQTVLQAGAGLVVDPRDGTALVQAARKLLDDPAEREAMGRRARGYAEETFDIGQIADRFEKVFEEAIRSRHLV
;
A
#
# COMPACT_ATOMS: atom_id res chain seq x y z
N MET A 1 -15.74 -2.48 -22.28
CA MET A 1 -16.05 -1.23 -21.58
C MET A 1 -14.93 -0.21 -21.78
N ARG A 2 -15.25 1.08 -21.64
CA ARG A 2 -14.26 2.15 -21.50
C ARG A 2 -14.09 2.46 -20.02
N ILE A 3 -12.91 2.19 -19.46
CA ILE A 3 -12.66 2.25 -18.03
C ILE A 3 -11.58 3.28 -17.74
N CYS A 4 -11.83 4.21 -16.83
CA CYS A 4 -10.80 5.10 -16.31
C CYS A 4 -10.41 4.65 -14.90
N VAL A 5 -9.15 4.26 -14.71
CA VAL A 5 -8.56 3.97 -13.41
C VAL A 5 -7.76 5.19 -12.97
N HIS A 6 -8.16 5.82 -11.87
CA HIS A 6 -7.46 6.94 -11.29
C HIS A 6 -6.82 6.54 -9.96
N ASP A 7 -5.50 6.42 -9.97
CA ASP A 7 -4.66 6.15 -8.79
C ASP A 7 -3.74 7.33 -8.52
N PHE A 8 -4.05 8.14 -7.52
CA PHE A 8 -3.26 9.33 -7.20
C PHE A 8 -1.80 9.02 -6.86
N VAL A 9 -1.49 7.83 -6.34
CA VAL A 9 -0.15 7.46 -5.86
C VAL A 9 0.67 6.66 -6.89
N ALA A 10 0.02 6.10 -7.90
CA ALA A 10 0.61 5.19 -8.89
C ALA A 10 1.12 3.88 -8.26
N HIS A 11 0.24 3.16 -7.56
CA HIS A 11 0.60 1.88 -6.96
C HIS A 11 0.75 0.77 -8.02
N PRO A 12 1.78 -0.08 -7.92
CA PRO A 12 2.00 -1.16 -8.88
C PRO A 12 0.80 -2.08 -9.07
N PHE A 13 0.09 -2.45 -7.99
CA PHE A 13 -1.06 -3.34 -8.06
C PHE A 13 -2.27 -2.73 -8.80
N GLN A 14 -2.43 -1.42 -8.77
CA GLN A 14 -3.50 -0.75 -9.51
C GLN A 14 -3.18 -0.67 -11.02
N LEU A 15 -1.91 -0.53 -11.35
CA LEU A 15 -1.46 -0.63 -12.73
C LEU A 15 -1.58 -2.06 -13.27
N ASP A 16 -1.29 -3.07 -12.45
CA ASP A 16 -1.50 -4.48 -12.74
C ASP A 16 -2.97 -4.77 -13.12
N LEU A 17 -3.92 -4.23 -12.34
CA LEU A 17 -5.34 -4.29 -12.68
C LEU A 17 -5.64 -3.62 -14.03
N SER A 18 -5.06 -2.46 -14.31
CA SER A 18 -5.30 -1.75 -15.56
C SER A 18 -4.77 -2.52 -16.77
N ARG A 19 -3.62 -3.17 -16.64
CA ARG A 19 -3.03 -4.05 -17.66
C ARG A 19 -3.93 -5.27 -17.91
N GLU A 20 -4.39 -5.92 -16.85
CA GLU A 20 -5.28 -7.07 -16.96
C GLU A 20 -6.60 -6.70 -17.63
N LEU A 21 -7.24 -5.60 -17.24
CA LEU A 21 -8.48 -5.13 -17.87
C LEU A 21 -8.27 -4.82 -19.36
N ALA A 22 -7.14 -4.21 -19.73
CA ALA A 22 -6.82 -3.95 -21.14
C ALA A 22 -6.58 -5.25 -21.91
N SER A 23 -5.90 -6.25 -21.35
CA SER A 23 -5.68 -7.55 -21.96
C SER A 23 -6.97 -8.31 -22.25
N ARG A 24 -8.04 -8.03 -21.48
CA ARG A 24 -9.40 -8.56 -21.67
C ARG A 24 -10.21 -7.82 -22.76
N GLY A 25 -9.58 -6.86 -23.43
CA GLY A 25 -10.20 -6.11 -24.53
C GLY A 25 -11.00 -4.88 -24.09
N HIS A 26 -10.84 -4.41 -22.85
CA HIS A 26 -11.35 -3.11 -22.44
C HIS A 26 -10.47 -1.98 -22.96
N GLN A 27 -11.05 -0.79 -23.15
CA GLN A 27 -10.30 0.44 -23.37
C GLN A 27 -10.05 1.07 -22.00
N VAL A 28 -8.78 1.14 -21.58
CA VAL A 28 -8.41 1.58 -20.23
C VAL A 28 -7.52 2.81 -20.31
N THR A 29 -7.87 3.86 -19.57
CA THR A 29 -6.97 4.97 -19.29
C THR A 29 -6.61 4.96 -17.81
N HIS A 30 -5.30 4.84 -17.50
CA HIS A 30 -4.79 4.91 -16.15
C HIS A 30 -4.24 6.31 -15.87
N LEU A 31 -4.87 7.02 -14.94
CA LEU A 31 -4.52 8.39 -14.56
C LEU A 31 -3.81 8.41 -13.20
N TYR A 32 -2.64 9.05 -13.12
CA TYR A 32 -1.86 9.14 -11.89
C TYR A 32 -1.29 10.54 -11.63
N SER A 33 -0.69 10.77 -10.44
CA SER A 33 0.00 12.01 -10.11
C SER A 33 1.52 11.80 -10.11
N GLU A 34 2.26 12.70 -10.77
CA GLU A 34 3.72 12.73 -10.70
C GLU A 34 4.25 13.34 -9.40
N ALA A 35 3.42 14.14 -8.70
CA ALA A 35 3.84 14.87 -7.50
C ALA A 35 4.05 13.97 -6.27
N VAL A 36 3.64 12.70 -6.32
CA VAL A 36 3.85 11.75 -5.24
C VAL A 36 5.12 10.96 -5.50
N GLU A 37 6.12 11.12 -4.62
CA GLU A 37 7.31 10.28 -4.59
C GLU A 37 6.94 8.91 -4.02
N ALA A 38 6.77 7.94 -4.88
CA ALA A 38 6.62 6.52 -4.55
C ALA A 38 7.58 5.72 -5.43
N PRO A 39 7.99 4.51 -5.05
CA PRO A 39 8.65 3.59 -5.97
C PRO A 39 7.68 3.32 -7.12
N LYS A 40 7.86 4.03 -8.23
CA LYS A 40 7.07 3.85 -9.44
C LYS A 40 7.70 2.73 -10.24
N THR A 41 6.91 1.75 -10.65
CA THR A 41 7.26 0.92 -11.78
C THR A 41 7.51 1.83 -12.98
N THR A 42 8.38 1.42 -13.89
CA THR A 42 8.59 2.13 -15.16
C THR A 42 7.24 2.32 -15.85
N LEU A 43 6.69 3.53 -15.73
CA LEU A 43 5.42 3.93 -16.35
C LEU A 43 5.62 4.30 -17.84
N ASP A 44 6.90 4.36 -18.27
CA ASP A 44 7.27 4.77 -19.62
C ASP A 44 7.37 3.55 -20.54
N GLY A 45 6.49 3.49 -21.54
CA GLY A 45 6.77 2.80 -22.78
C GLY A 45 6.04 1.49 -23.08
N GLU A 46 5.18 0.96 -22.24
CA GLU A 46 4.30 -0.15 -22.63
C GLU A 46 2.93 0.39 -23.05
N GLU A 47 2.81 0.77 -24.31
CA GLU A 47 1.51 0.82 -24.98
C GLU A 47 1.02 -0.63 -25.19
N ALA A 48 0.45 -1.22 -24.16
CA ALA A 48 -0.38 -2.40 -24.36
C ALA A 48 -1.60 -1.98 -25.21
N SER A 49 -1.95 -2.77 -26.20
CA SER A 49 -3.16 -2.50 -27.00
C SER A 49 -4.35 -2.29 -26.08
N GLY A 50 -4.92 -1.09 -26.06
CA GLY A 50 -6.07 -0.75 -25.21
C GLY A 50 -5.76 -0.09 -23.86
N LEU A 51 -4.49 0.12 -23.47
CA LEU A 51 -4.10 0.82 -22.24
C LEU A 51 -3.35 2.11 -22.55
N GLU A 52 -3.79 3.20 -21.98
CA GLU A 52 -3.10 4.51 -21.99
C GLU A 52 -2.81 4.94 -20.55
N ILE A 53 -1.54 5.31 -20.26
CA ILE A 53 -1.10 5.74 -18.93
C ILE A 53 -0.72 7.21 -19.00
N LEU A 54 -1.40 8.07 -18.23
CA LEU A 54 -1.26 9.52 -18.31
C LEU A 54 -1.11 10.16 -16.93
N SER A 55 -0.21 11.13 -16.82
CA SER A 55 -0.09 11.99 -15.66
C SER A 55 -1.11 13.12 -15.70
N VAL A 56 -1.86 13.31 -14.60
CA VAL A 56 -2.85 14.40 -14.46
C VAL A 56 -2.18 15.73 -14.20
N ASP A 57 -1.06 15.75 -13.47
CA ASP A 57 -0.43 16.95 -12.92
C ASP A 57 0.96 17.24 -13.49
N ARG A 58 1.22 16.81 -14.72
CA ARG A 58 2.49 17.08 -15.39
C ARG A 58 2.85 18.56 -15.27
N GLY A 59 3.90 18.85 -14.48
CA GLY A 59 4.37 20.20 -14.20
C GLY A 59 3.63 20.96 -13.10
N LEU A 60 2.77 20.32 -12.29
CA LEU A 60 2.22 20.89 -11.06
C LEU A 60 3.06 20.44 -9.85
N THR A 61 3.37 21.38 -8.95
CA THR A 61 4.00 21.07 -7.65
C THR A 61 2.92 21.13 -6.57
N PHE A 62 2.90 20.12 -5.68
CA PHE A 62 2.03 20.10 -4.51
C PHE A 62 2.79 20.58 -3.27
N GLU A 63 2.35 21.69 -2.68
CA GLU A 63 2.88 22.17 -1.40
C GLU A 63 2.28 21.39 -0.23
N LYS A 64 3.08 20.51 0.38
CA LYS A 64 2.64 19.60 1.46
C LYS A 64 2.24 20.32 2.76
N TYR A 65 2.74 21.54 3.00
CA TYR A 65 2.72 22.15 4.35
C TYR A 65 1.84 23.41 4.49
N LEU A 66 1.30 23.96 3.41
CA LEU A 66 0.48 25.16 3.43
C LEU A 66 -0.99 24.83 3.13
N PRO A 67 -1.91 24.80 4.13
CA PRO A 67 -3.26 24.28 3.96
C PRO A 67 -4.08 24.94 2.85
N PHE A 68 -3.98 26.27 2.70
CA PHE A 68 -4.71 27.00 1.67
C PHE A 68 -4.17 26.76 0.27
N GLN A 69 -2.85 26.68 0.11
CA GLN A 69 -2.22 26.36 -1.17
C GLN A 69 -2.55 24.91 -1.55
N ARG A 70 -2.43 23.98 -0.60
CA ARG A 70 -2.82 22.58 -0.80
C ARG A 70 -4.27 22.43 -1.28
N ALA A 71 -5.23 23.11 -0.64
CA ALA A 71 -6.63 23.05 -1.05
C ALA A 71 -6.84 23.61 -2.48
N ARG A 72 -6.10 24.66 -2.85
CA ARG A 72 -6.14 25.23 -4.21
C ARG A 72 -5.53 24.25 -5.24
N ASP A 73 -4.43 23.60 -4.90
CA ASP A 73 -3.76 22.67 -5.78
C ASP A 73 -4.60 21.40 -5.97
N GLU A 74 -5.23 20.89 -4.92
CA GLU A 74 -6.20 19.80 -4.99
C GLU A 74 -7.40 20.15 -5.90
N GLN A 75 -7.89 21.38 -5.85
CA GLN A 75 -8.97 21.83 -6.73
C GLN A 75 -8.53 21.93 -8.19
N ARG A 76 -7.31 22.41 -8.45
CA ARG A 76 -6.73 22.47 -9.81
C ARG A 76 -6.53 21.08 -10.37
N TYR A 77 -5.93 20.18 -9.57
CA TYR A 77 -5.78 18.78 -9.91
C TYR A 77 -7.11 18.13 -10.26
N GLY A 78 -8.12 18.26 -9.39
CA GLY A 78 -9.45 17.70 -9.62
C GLY A 78 -10.16 18.29 -10.84
N SER A 79 -9.89 19.55 -11.21
CA SER A 79 -10.44 20.14 -12.43
C SER A 79 -9.81 19.54 -13.68
N ARG A 80 -8.48 19.32 -13.67
CA ARG A 80 -7.75 18.71 -14.78
C ARG A 80 -8.10 17.23 -14.91
N LEU A 81 -8.17 16.50 -13.79
CA LEU A 81 -8.66 15.13 -13.74
C LEU A 81 -10.03 15.02 -14.42
N MET A 82 -10.99 15.86 -14.05
CA MET A 82 -12.33 15.84 -14.64
C MET A 82 -12.32 16.18 -16.13
N GLN A 83 -11.41 17.05 -16.59
CA GLN A 83 -11.25 17.33 -18.02
C GLN A 83 -10.75 16.08 -18.77
N MET A 84 -9.69 15.43 -18.30
CA MET A 84 -9.14 14.21 -18.92
C MET A 84 -10.16 13.07 -18.94
N VAL A 85 -10.91 12.89 -17.84
CA VAL A 85 -12.01 11.92 -17.78
C VAL A 85 -13.07 12.20 -18.84
N LYS A 86 -13.46 13.48 -19.03
CA LYS A 86 -14.43 13.86 -20.07
C LYS A 86 -13.91 13.66 -21.49
N GLU A 87 -12.64 13.94 -21.74
CA GLU A 87 -11.99 13.73 -23.03
C GLU A 87 -11.91 12.25 -23.39
N PHE A 88 -11.64 11.40 -22.40
CA PHE A 88 -11.65 9.95 -22.61
C PHE A 88 -13.08 9.40 -22.77
N GLY A 89 -14.07 9.94 -22.08
CA GLY A 89 -15.49 9.51 -22.12
C GLY A 89 -15.68 8.07 -21.62
N PRO A 90 -15.32 7.75 -20.35
CA PRO A 90 -15.47 6.39 -19.82
C PRO A 90 -16.92 6.07 -19.49
N GLU A 91 -17.26 4.77 -19.47
CA GLU A 91 -18.50 4.25 -18.88
C GLU A 91 -18.41 4.19 -17.36
N VAL A 92 -17.20 3.91 -16.84
CA VAL A 92 -16.92 3.84 -15.39
C VAL A 92 -15.59 4.47 -15.04
N VAL A 93 -15.55 5.15 -13.90
CA VAL A 93 -14.33 5.68 -13.28
C VAL A 93 -14.11 4.98 -11.94
N LEU A 94 -13.01 4.26 -11.81
CA LEU A 94 -12.48 3.74 -10.54
C LEU A 94 -11.50 4.76 -9.98
N SER A 95 -11.73 5.31 -8.78
CA SER A 95 -10.82 6.32 -8.21
C SER A 95 -10.40 5.96 -6.80
N SER A 96 -9.08 5.98 -6.55
CA SER A 96 -8.47 5.65 -5.26
C SER A 96 -7.46 6.71 -4.81
N ASN A 97 -7.19 6.75 -3.51
CA ASN A 97 -6.12 7.53 -2.86
C ASN A 97 -6.07 9.04 -3.21
N ALA A 98 -7.08 9.54 -3.91
CA ALA A 98 -7.14 10.93 -4.30
C ALA A 98 -7.40 11.85 -3.11
N PRO A 99 -6.82 13.06 -3.09
CA PRO A 99 -7.25 14.10 -2.16
C PRO A 99 -8.76 14.32 -2.25
N LEU A 100 -9.45 14.41 -1.10
CA LEU A 100 -10.92 14.43 -1.04
C LEU A 100 -11.55 15.56 -1.86
N LEU A 101 -10.89 16.74 -1.92
CA LEU A 101 -11.38 17.88 -2.70
C LEU A 101 -11.27 17.62 -4.21
N ALA A 102 -10.24 16.88 -4.65
CA ALA A 102 -10.09 16.48 -6.04
C ALA A 102 -11.11 15.40 -6.41
N GLN A 103 -11.23 14.34 -5.61
CA GLN A 103 -12.14 13.24 -5.86
C GLN A 103 -13.61 13.67 -5.91
N ARG A 104 -13.99 14.62 -5.05
CA ARG A 104 -15.33 15.22 -5.07
C ARG A 104 -15.73 15.78 -6.45
N ARG A 105 -14.77 16.19 -7.29
CA ARG A 105 -15.05 16.71 -8.64
C ARG A 105 -15.62 15.64 -9.57
N LEU A 106 -15.27 14.38 -9.36
CA LEU A 106 -15.82 13.26 -10.14
C LEU A 106 -17.30 12.97 -9.82
N LEU A 107 -17.84 13.54 -8.74
CA LEU A 107 -19.22 13.32 -8.28
C LEU A 107 -20.19 14.44 -8.68
N ARG A 108 -19.90 15.12 -9.76
CA ARG A 108 -20.83 16.15 -10.29
C ARG A 108 -22.15 15.51 -10.73
N PRO A 109 -23.29 16.21 -10.54
CA PRO A 109 -24.58 15.67 -10.93
C PRO A 109 -24.72 15.39 -12.42
N ASP A 110 -23.99 16.16 -13.24
CA ASP A 110 -23.98 16.09 -14.72
C ASP A 110 -22.96 15.11 -15.32
N ARG A 111 -22.38 14.21 -14.48
CA ARG A 111 -21.46 13.17 -14.98
C ARG A 111 -22.21 12.11 -15.79
N GLU A 112 -21.60 11.64 -16.86
CA GLU A 112 -22.14 10.63 -17.77
C GLU A 112 -21.59 9.21 -17.50
N PHE A 113 -20.70 9.05 -16.51
CA PHE A 113 -20.06 7.80 -16.13
C PHE A 113 -20.49 7.33 -14.74
N ALA A 114 -20.40 6.02 -14.49
CA ALA A 114 -20.51 5.45 -13.16
C ALA A 114 -19.24 5.71 -12.36
N MET A 115 -19.37 6.05 -11.09
CA MET A 115 -18.25 6.31 -10.18
C MET A 115 -18.12 5.19 -9.18
N VAL A 116 -17.00 4.47 -9.21
CA VAL A 116 -16.60 3.49 -8.20
C VAL A 116 -15.51 4.10 -7.33
N HIS A 117 -15.78 4.22 -6.04
CA HIS A 117 -14.81 4.68 -5.06
C HIS A 117 -14.02 3.49 -4.52
N TRP A 118 -12.71 3.43 -4.79
CA TRP A 118 -11.83 2.43 -4.20
C TRP A 118 -11.27 2.97 -2.89
N TRP A 119 -11.83 2.48 -1.81
CA TRP A 119 -11.60 2.99 -0.47
C TRP A 119 -10.42 2.27 0.20
N GLN A 120 -9.25 2.89 0.12
CA GLN A 120 -7.98 2.37 0.64
C GLN A 120 -7.74 2.78 2.10
N ASP A 121 -8.09 4.02 2.44
CA ASP A 121 -7.92 4.64 3.76
C ASP A 121 -9.11 5.51 4.09
N ILE A 122 -9.41 5.67 5.39
CA ILE A 122 -10.37 6.67 5.86
C ILE A 122 -9.61 7.95 6.19
N GLN A 123 -9.39 8.78 5.14
CA GLN A 123 -8.57 9.98 5.23
C GLN A 123 -9.05 10.97 6.31
N SER A 124 -10.36 11.07 6.52
CA SER A 124 -10.92 11.97 7.52
C SER A 124 -10.64 11.51 8.95
N ARG A 125 -10.54 10.20 9.23
CA ARG A 125 -10.11 9.71 10.54
C ARG A 125 -8.68 10.09 10.84
N ALA A 126 -7.76 9.89 9.91
CA ALA A 126 -6.37 10.34 10.05
C ALA A 126 -6.27 11.86 10.29
N ALA A 127 -7.15 12.65 9.67
CA ALA A 127 -7.23 14.09 9.93
C ALA A 127 -7.81 14.40 11.32
N GLN A 128 -8.82 13.67 11.79
CA GLN A 128 -9.39 13.83 13.12
C GLN A 128 -8.38 13.47 14.22
N ASP A 129 -7.66 12.36 14.07
CA ASP A 129 -6.63 11.94 15.04
C ASP A 129 -5.50 12.98 15.15
N ARG A 130 -5.12 13.59 14.02
CA ARG A 130 -4.07 14.59 13.99
C ARG A 130 -4.50 15.97 14.48
N PHE A 131 -5.73 16.39 14.21
CA PHE A 131 -6.20 17.76 14.41
C PHE A 131 -7.36 17.90 15.40
N GLY A 132 -7.95 16.79 15.88
CA GLY A 132 -9.18 16.79 16.69
C GLY A 132 -9.08 17.56 18.01
N GLY A 133 -7.88 17.73 18.59
CA GLY A 133 -7.62 18.53 19.79
C GLY A 133 -7.07 19.93 19.49
N THR A 134 -7.05 20.40 18.27
CA THR A 134 -6.41 21.64 17.85
C THR A 134 -7.41 22.65 17.28
N LEU A 135 -6.95 23.88 17.04
CA LEU A 135 -7.74 24.93 16.34
C LEU A 135 -8.18 24.51 14.91
N LEU A 136 -7.59 23.44 14.36
CA LEU A 136 -7.92 22.89 13.05
C LEU A 136 -9.01 21.81 13.09
N ALA A 137 -9.54 21.47 14.26
CA ALA A 137 -10.63 20.50 14.41
C ALA A 137 -11.84 20.75 13.47
N PRO A 138 -12.31 22.02 13.25
CA PRO A 138 -13.40 22.27 12.30
C PRO A 138 -13.06 21.83 10.86
N ALA A 139 -11.80 21.95 10.43
CA ALA A 139 -11.37 21.50 9.11
C ALA A 139 -11.45 19.97 8.97
N ALA A 140 -11.08 19.21 10.04
CA ALA A 140 -11.22 17.76 10.04
C ALA A 140 -12.70 17.32 9.93
N TRP A 141 -13.62 18.01 10.58
CA TRP A 141 -15.07 17.76 10.45
C TRP A 141 -15.58 18.01 9.02
N VAL A 142 -15.09 19.05 8.37
CA VAL A 142 -15.42 19.35 6.96
C VAL A 142 -14.91 18.22 6.05
N LEU A 143 -13.69 17.73 6.27
CA LEU A 143 -13.14 16.59 5.52
C LEU A 143 -14.00 15.35 5.69
N THR A 144 -14.44 15.04 6.92
CA THR A 144 -15.35 13.92 7.17
C THR A 144 -16.67 14.07 6.39
N ALA A 145 -17.25 15.26 6.39
CA ALA A 145 -18.49 15.51 5.66
C ALA A 145 -18.29 15.35 4.14
N VAL A 146 -17.13 15.73 3.62
CA VAL A 146 -16.76 15.55 2.21
C VAL A 146 -16.59 14.06 1.88
N GLU A 147 -15.83 13.32 2.69
CA GLU A 147 -15.57 11.89 2.46
C GLU A 147 -16.86 11.07 2.56
N LYS A 148 -17.68 11.33 3.57
CA LYS A 148 -19.03 10.74 3.71
C LYS A 148 -19.91 11.02 2.49
N LYS A 149 -19.84 12.24 1.91
CA LYS A 149 -20.57 12.58 0.71
C LYS A 149 -20.02 11.84 -0.52
N ILE A 150 -18.70 11.63 -0.60
CA ILE A 150 -18.09 10.84 -1.66
C ILE A 150 -18.61 9.40 -1.60
N ALA A 151 -18.51 8.75 -0.44
CA ALA A 151 -19.01 7.39 -0.26
C ALA A 151 -20.50 7.25 -0.62
N ARG A 152 -21.35 8.15 -0.14
CA ARG A 152 -22.81 8.10 -0.41
C ARG A 152 -23.20 8.32 -1.86
N ARG A 153 -22.41 9.10 -2.61
CA ARG A 153 -22.70 9.48 -4.01
C ARG A 153 -22.00 8.62 -5.05
N SER A 154 -21.11 7.75 -4.64
CA SER A 154 -20.51 6.74 -5.51
C SER A 154 -21.55 5.69 -5.88
N ASP A 155 -21.54 5.25 -7.13
CA ASP A 155 -22.46 4.23 -7.64
C ASP A 155 -22.04 2.83 -7.16
N GLY A 156 -20.73 2.64 -6.86
CA GLY A 156 -20.15 1.46 -6.21
C GLY A 156 -18.98 1.86 -5.30
N ILE A 157 -18.67 0.99 -4.33
CA ILE A 157 -17.52 1.13 -3.44
C ILE A 157 -16.78 -0.21 -3.41
N VAL A 158 -15.45 -0.14 -3.61
CA VAL A 158 -14.55 -1.23 -3.29
C VAL A 158 -13.78 -0.87 -2.03
N ALA A 159 -13.92 -1.68 -0.99
CA ALA A 159 -13.17 -1.54 0.26
C ALA A 159 -12.12 -2.65 0.38
N ILE A 160 -11.01 -2.38 1.06
CA ILE A 160 -9.90 -3.34 1.16
C ILE A 160 -10.03 -4.32 2.32
N ALA A 161 -10.98 -4.10 3.24
CA ALA A 161 -11.18 -4.93 4.41
C ALA A 161 -12.64 -4.88 4.89
N ASP A 162 -13.06 -5.90 5.63
CA ASP A 162 -14.39 -5.98 6.22
C ASP A 162 -14.67 -4.89 7.26
N SER A 163 -13.63 -4.38 7.93
CA SER A 163 -13.74 -3.27 8.89
C SER A 163 -14.32 -1.97 8.30
N PHE A 164 -14.30 -1.83 6.98
CA PHE A 164 -14.96 -0.70 6.30
C PHE A 164 -16.48 -0.81 6.24
N LYS A 165 -17.04 -2.02 6.44
CA LYS A 165 -18.50 -2.25 6.42
C LYS A 165 -19.22 -1.45 7.50
N ASP A 166 -18.66 -1.44 8.72
CA ASP A 166 -19.25 -0.72 9.85
C ASP A 166 -19.23 0.79 9.59
N VAL A 167 -18.11 1.32 9.11
CA VAL A 167 -17.99 2.74 8.77
C VAL A 167 -18.94 3.12 7.62
N SER A 168 -19.07 2.25 6.63
CA SER A 168 -19.98 2.42 5.50
C SER A 168 -21.45 2.50 5.98
N ALA A 169 -21.84 1.60 6.88
CA ALA A 169 -23.18 1.57 7.48
C ALA A 169 -23.45 2.83 8.32
N ASP A 170 -22.52 3.23 9.18
CA ASP A 170 -22.59 4.47 9.98
C ASP A 170 -22.71 5.72 9.09
N TRP A 171 -22.12 5.67 7.93
CA TRP A 171 -22.21 6.75 6.97
C TRP A 171 -23.47 6.69 6.10
N GLY A 172 -24.29 5.64 6.25
CA GLY A 172 -25.53 5.45 5.52
C GLY A 172 -25.32 5.15 4.04
N VAL A 173 -24.28 4.38 3.73
CA VAL A 173 -24.07 3.78 2.42
C VAL A 173 -24.81 2.46 2.36
N PRO A 174 -25.63 2.20 1.32
CA PRO A 174 -26.29 0.91 1.13
C PRO A 174 -25.28 -0.23 1.01
N GLY A 175 -25.50 -1.31 1.78
CA GLY A 175 -24.56 -2.45 1.84
C GLY A 175 -24.32 -3.12 0.48
N GLU A 176 -25.32 -3.13 -0.39
CA GLU A 176 -25.23 -3.68 -1.75
C GLU A 176 -24.28 -2.89 -2.67
N ARG A 177 -23.91 -1.66 -2.30
CA ARG A 177 -22.92 -0.87 -3.07
C ARG A 177 -21.50 -1.10 -2.63
N LEU A 178 -21.26 -1.82 -1.52
CA LEU A 178 -19.93 -2.06 -0.99
C LEU A 178 -19.50 -3.50 -1.23
N THR A 179 -18.42 -3.65 -1.98
CA THR A 179 -17.73 -4.93 -2.19
C THR A 179 -16.36 -4.88 -1.56
N VAL A 180 -16.02 -5.91 -0.78
CA VAL A 180 -14.69 -6.00 -0.18
C VAL A 180 -13.77 -6.76 -1.14
N ILE A 181 -12.74 -6.08 -1.64
CA ILE A 181 -11.67 -6.67 -2.46
C ILE A 181 -10.35 -6.28 -1.79
N PRO A 182 -9.68 -7.19 -1.07
CA PRO A 182 -8.39 -6.91 -0.46
C PRO A 182 -7.35 -6.50 -1.50
N ASN A 183 -6.39 -5.68 -1.08
CA ASN A 183 -5.24 -5.35 -1.91
C ASN A 183 -4.37 -6.60 -2.14
N TRP A 184 -3.60 -6.57 -3.21
CA TRP A 184 -2.66 -7.61 -3.61
C TRP A 184 -1.28 -7.02 -3.94
N ALA A 185 -0.32 -7.86 -4.20
CA ALA A 185 0.92 -7.47 -4.85
C ALA A 185 1.00 -8.15 -6.23
N PRO A 186 1.64 -7.51 -7.23
CA PRO A 186 1.79 -8.08 -8.56
C PRO A 186 2.75 -9.29 -8.49
N ILE A 187 2.18 -10.47 -8.28
CA ILE A 187 2.93 -11.71 -7.99
C ILE A 187 3.88 -12.10 -9.14
N GLN A 188 3.56 -11.72 -10.37
CA GLN A 188 4.38 -11.96 -11.53
C GLN A 188 5.67 -11.10 -11.51
N GLU A 189 5.60 -9.91 -10.94
CA GLU A 189 6.73 -9.00 -10.77
C GLU A 189 7.56 -9.32 -9.51
N MET A 190 7.06 -10.24 -8.65
CA MET A 190 7.68 -10.67 -7.39
C MET A 190 7.96 -12.19 -7.41
N PRO A 191 8.81 -12.68 -8.34
CA PRO A 191 9.22 -14.08 -8.35
C PRO A 191 10.04 -14.42 -7.10
N GLN A 192 9.92 -15.67 -6.65
CA GLN A 192 10.79 -16.16 -5.58
C GLN A 192 12.24 -16.20 -6.05
N ARG A 193 13.15 -15.71 -5.21
CA ARG A 193 14.60 -15.70 -5.46
C ARG A 193 15.34 -16.47 -4.38
N PRO A 194 16.48 -17.09 -4.72
CA PRO A 194 17.33 -17.73 -3.72
C PRO A 194 17.90 -16.70 -2.76
N ARG A 195 18.28 -17.16 -1.56
CA ARG A 195 18.95 -16.30 -0.58
C ARG A 195 20.32 -15.83 -1.08
N ASP A 196 21.13 -16.78 -1.61
CA ASP A 196 22.38 -16.45 -2.29
C ASP A 196 22.10 -16.02 -3.72
N ASN A 197 21.87 -14.73 -3.90
CA ASN A 197 21.66 -14.07 -5.19
C ASN A 197 22.73 -12.99 -5.43
N GLU A 198 22.69 -12.35 -6.60
CA GLU A 198 23.70 -11.34 -6.96
C GLU A 198 23.63 -10.10 -6.06
N TRP A 199 22.43 -9.70 -5.64
CA TRP A 199 22.24 -8.57 -4.74
C TRP A 199 22.88 -8.84 -3.38
N ALA A 200 22.64 -10.02 -2.80
CA ALA A 200 23.24 -10.43 -1.52
C ALA A 200 24.77 -10.39 -1.58
N ARG A 201 25.36 -10.99 -2.63
CA ARG A 201 26.80 -11.02 -2.83
C ARG A 201 27.40 -9.62 -3.01
N ARG A 202 26.72 -8.72 -3.76
CA ARG A 202 27.12 -7.33 -3.99
C ARG A 202 27.22 -6.54 -2.67
N HIS A 203 26.35 -6.86 -1.72
CA HIS A 203 26.29 -6.19 -0.42
C HIS A 203 27.02 -6.93 0.71
N GLY A 204 27.77 -7.99 0.39
CA GLY A 204 28.58 -8.73 1.34
C GLY A 204 27.76 -9.52 2.37
N LEU A 205 26.50 -9.84 2.06
CA LEU A 205 25.62 -10.63 2.91
C LEU A 205 25.94 -12.12 2.71
N GLY A 206 26.62 -12.68 3.71
CA GLY A 206 27.13 -14.05 3.70
C GLY A 206 26.14 -15.08 4.23
N ASP A 207 26.65 -16.09 4.96
CA ASP A 207 25.86 -17.25 5.41
C ASP A 207 25.01 -17.00 6.66
N ARG A 208 25.23 -15.88 7.36
CA ARG A 208 24.45 -15.54 8.57
C ARG A 208 22.98 -15.29 8.23
N PRO A 209 22.03 -15.81 9.00
CA PRO A 209 20.61 -15.53 8.79
C PRO A 209 20.36 -14.01 8.74
N THR A 210 19.48 -13.60 7.84
CA THR A 210 19.22 -12.18 7.57
C THR A 210 17.78 -11.80 7.91
N PHE A 211 17.61 -10.86 8.82
CA PHE A 211 16.36 -10.17 9.10
C PHE A 211 16.31 -8.89 8.28
N LEU A 212 15.40 -8.80 7.32
CA LEU A 212 15.40 -7.72 6.33
C LEU A 212 14.15 -6.84 6.43
N TYR A 213 14.37 -5.54 6.60
CA TYR A 213 13.35 -4.51 6.48
C TYR A 213 13.56 -3.73 5.18
N SER A 214 12.50 -3.59 4.37
CA SER A 214 12.54 -2.75 3.18
C SER A 214 11.35 -1.79 3.12
N GLY A 215 11.61 -0.51 2.85
CA GLY A 215 10.62 0.53 2.67
C GLY A 215 10.80 1.74 3.57
N THR A 216 9.85 2.67 3.55
CA THR A 216 9.94 3.93 4.29
C THR A 216 9.98 3.72 5.79
N LEU A 217 10.93 4.38 6.47
CA LEU A 217 11.00 4.55 7.93
C LEU A 217 10.65 6.01 8.29
N GLY A 218 9.37 6.33 8.27
CA GLY A 218 8.87 7.66 8.62
C GLY A 218 8.34 7.74 10.06
N LEU A 219 7.58 8.80 10.35
CA LEU A 219 7.01 9.07 11.69
C LEU A 219 6.03 8.01 12.23
N LYS A 220 5.59 7.09 11.38
CA LYS A 220 4.69 5.97 11.75
C LYS A 220 5.43 4.69 12.15
N HIS A 221 6.75 4.76 12.25
CA HIS A 221 7.58 3.59 12.48
C HIS A 221 8.54 3.89 13.63
N ASN A 222 8.76 2.91 14.48
CA ASN A 222 9.74 3.01 15.57
C ASN A 222 11.06 2.35 15.14
N PRO A 223 12.08 3.12 14.67
CA PRO A 223 13.36 2.56 14.23
C PRO A 223 14.15 1.92 15.37
N GLU A 224 13.89 2.29 16.64
CA GLU A 224 14.54 1.70 17.80
C GLU A 224 14.31 0.18 17.88
N LEU A 225 13.16 -0.32 17.42
CA LEU A 225 12.90 -1.76 17.37
C LEU A 225 13.92 -2.50 16.50
N LEU A 226 14.35 -1.89 15.38
CA LEU A 226 15.36 -2.49 14.49
C LEU A 226 16.78 -2.36 15.08
N ALA A 227 17.09 -1.24 15.73
CA ALA A 227 18.36 -1.06 16.43
C ALA A 227 18.51 -2.06 17.60
N GLY A 228 17.47 -2.17 18.44
CA GLY A 228 17.45 -3.12 19.54
C GLY A 228 17.50 -4.59 19.07
N LEU A 229 16.83 -4.90 17.96
CA LEU A 229 16.92 -6.23 17.35
C LEU A 229 18.36 -6.54 16.89
N ALA A 230 19.04 -5.60 16.23
CA ALA A 230 20.41 -5.76 15.79
C ALA A 230 21.39 -5.90 16.96
N GLU A 231 21.16 -5.17 18.04
CA GLU A 231 21.95 -5.24 19.27
C GLU A 231 21.83 -6.62 19.95
N GLU A 232 20.60 -7.13 20.06
CA GLU A 232 20.29 -8.39 20.74
C GLU A 232 20.64 -9.64 19.94
N LEU A 233 20.60 -9.58 18.59
CA LEU A 233 21.03 -10.68 17.75
C LEU A 233 22.55 -10.72 17.55
N GLY A 234 23.23 -9.58 17.68
CA GLY A 234 24.70 -9.48 17.65
C GLY A 234 25.31 -10.18 16.42
N ASP A 235 26.20 -11.13 16.65
CA ASP A 235 26.89 -11.86 15.59
C ASP A 235 26.12 -13.09 15.07
N GLU A 236 24.95 -13.41 15.65
CA GLU A 236 24.17 -14.60 15.28
C GLU A 236 23.38 -14.38 13.98
N ALA A 237 22.98 -13.13 13.69
CA ALA A 237 22.23 -12.78 12.49
C ALA A 237 22.51 -11.35 12.03
N ASP A 238 22.28 -11.08 10.73
CA ASP A 238 22.34 -9.74 10.16
C ASP A 238 20.96 -9.10 10.18
N VAL A 239 20.90 -7.82 10.56
CA VAL A 239 19.72 -6.97 10.37
C VAL A 239 19.99 -6.01 9.22
N VAL A 240 19.29 -6.19 8.11
CA VAL A 240 19.45 -5.38 6.90
C VAL A 240 18.26 -4.44 6.75
N VAL A 241 18.52 -3.15 6.63
CA VAL A 241 17.49 -2.13 6.48
C VAL A 241 17.69 -1.38 5.17
N VAL A 242 16.78 -1.58 4.25
CA VAL A 242 16.72 -0.89 2.95
C VAL A 242 15.74 0.27 3.07
N SER A 243 16.23 1.46 3.41
CA SER A 243 15.38 2.62 3.71
C SER A 243 16.10 3.94 3.54
N GLN A 244 15.32 5.03 3.52
CA GLN A 244 15.78 6.42 3.55
C GLN A 244 14.91 7.27 4.45
N GLY A 245 15.41 8.45 4.83
CA GLY A 245 14.71 9.44 5.65
C GLY A 245 15.02 9.33 7.13
N LEU A 246 14.25 10.03 7.96
CA LEU A 246 14.52 10.26 9.38
C LEU A 246 14.79 8.98 10.20
N GLY A 247 14.08 7.89 9.92
CA GLY A 247 14.30 6.63 10.63
C GLY A 247 15.61 5.95 10.21
N ALA A 248 16.03 6.07 8.95
CA ALA A 248 17.31 5.58 8.49
C ALA A 248 18.47 6.42 9.06
N ASP A 249 18.27 7.74 9.20
CA ASP A 249 19.25 8.63 9.85
C ASP A 249 19.42 8.27 11.32
N TYR A 250 18.32 8.05 12.04
CA TYR A 250 18.35 7.54 13.41
C TYR A 250 19.13 6.23 13.55
N LEU A 251 18.88 5.26 12.65
CA LEU A 251 19.58 3.96 12.67
C LEU A 251 21.07 4.11 12.39
N ARG A 252 21.48 5.08 11.58
CA ARG A 252 22.90 5.36 11.32
C ARG A 252 23.59 5.88 12.57
N GLU A 253 22.96 6.82 13.28
CA GLU A 253 23.46 7.34 14.55
C GLU A 253 23.51 6.24 15.63
N ALA A 254 22.46 5.42 15.75
CA ALA A 254 22.42 4.30 16.69
C ALA A 254 23.48 3.26 16.39
N LYS A 255 23.73 2.93 15.11
CA LYS A 255 24.79 2.02 14.69
C LYS A 255 26.16 2.47 15.17
N GLU A 256 26.50 3.74 14.98
CA GLU A 256 27.78 4.31 15.42
C GLU A 256 27.87 4.36 16.96
N ALA A 257 26.82 4.85 17.63
CA ALA A 257 26.81 5.03 19.08
C ALA A 257 26.90 3.72 19.88
N ARG A 258 26.31 2.64 19.36
CA ARG A 258 26.20 1.33 20.03
C ARG A 258 27.09 0.25 19.39
N ASN A 259 27.87 0.60 18.36
CA ASN A 259 28.74 -0.34 17.60
C ASN A 259 27.96 -1.57 17.07
N LEU A 260 26.83 -1.35 16.38
CA LEU A 260 25.99 -2.43 15.87
C LEU A 260 26.56 -2.98 14.56
N GLU A 261 27.54 -3.89 14.66
CA GLU A 261 28.22 -4.47 13.50
C GLU A 261 27.27 -5.29 12.62
N GLY A 262 26.31 -6.00 13.22
CA GLY A 262 25.28 -6.79 12.51
C GLY A 262 24.19 -5.94 11.83
N LEU A 263 24.18 -4.60 11.97
CA LEU A 263 23.22 -3.72 11.29
C LEU A 263 23.80 -3.21 9.97
N THR A 264 23.14 -3.53 8.85
CA THR A 264 23.49 -2.99 7.53
C THR A 264 22.39 -2.05 7.04
N LEU A 265 22.78 -0.83 6.63
CA LEU A 265 21.88 0.20 6.15
C LEU A 265 22.13 0.47 4.66
N LEU A 266 21.11 0.32 3.84
CA LEU A 266 21.18 0.52 2.40
C LEU A 266 20.11 1.53 1.94
N PRO A 267 20.37 2.32 0.89
CA PRO A 267 19.35 3.20 0.30
C PRO A 267 18.23 2.39 -0.37
N TYR A 268 17.16 3.07 -0.80
CA TYR A 268 16.13 2.43 -1.63
C TYR A 268 16.77 1.77 -2.85
N GLN A 269 16.26 0.59 -3.16
CA GLN A 269 16.67 -0.16 -4.35
C GLN A 269 15.64 0.02 -5.47
N PRO A 270 16.05 -0.10 -6.73
CA PRO A 270 15.14 -0.15 -7.87
C PRO A 270 14.07 -1.23 -7.69
N PHE A 271 12.87 -1.01 -8.24
CA PHE A 271 11.76 -1.95 -8.10
C PHE A 271 12.11 -3.35 -8.64
N GLU A 272 12.86 -3.39 -9.72
CA GLU A 272 13.31 -4.62 -10.40
C GLU A 272 14.26 -5.46 -9.54
N GLU A 273 14.95 -4.85 -8.58
CA GLU A 273 15.83 -5.54 -7.64
C GLU A 273 15.09 -6.06 -6.40
N LEU A 274 13.84 -5.61 -6.12
CA LEU A 274 13.12 -6.00 -4.93
C LEU A 274 12.92 -7.52 -4.77
N PRO A 275 12.71 -8.31 -5.83
CA PRO A 275 12.68 -9.76 -5.70
C PRO A 275 13.97 -10.34 -5.10
N ASP A 276 15.15 -9.86 -5.52
CA ASP A 276 16.42 -10.29 -4.99
C ASP A 276 16.67 -9.77 -3.57
N VAL A 277 16.26 -8.53 -3.28
CA VAL A 277 16.28 -7.94 -1.92
C VAL A 277 15.49 -8.83 -0.97
N PHE A 278 14.22 -9.12 -1.29
CA PHE A 278 13.36 -9.95 -0.41
C PHE A 278 13.83 -11.40 -0.37
N GLY A 279 14.34 -11.92 -1.49
CA GLY A 279 14.93 -13.26 -1.56
C GLY A 279 16.14 -13.43 -0.63
N THR A 280 16.89 -12.35 -0.36
CA THR A 280 18.04 -12.37 0.54
C THR A 280 17.64 -12.51 2.01
N GLY A 281 16.48 -11.96 2.40
CA GLY A 281 15.98 -12.08 3.77
C GLY A 281 15.54 -13.50 4.12
N ASP A 282 16.01 -14.04 5.23
CA ASP A 282 15.46 -15.26 5.82
C ASP A 282 14.14 -14.96 6.53
N VAL A 283 14.04 -13.74 7.11
CA VAL A 283 12.85 -13.20 7.75
C VAL A 283 12.65 -11.76 7.27
N LEU A 284 11.44 -11.44 6.79
CA LEU A 284 11.09 -10.08 6.35
C LEU A 284 10.35 -9.35 7.45
N LEU A 285 10.81 -8.13 7.76
CA LEU A 285 10.36 -7.33 8.88
C LEU A 285 9.39 -6.22 8.44
N ALA A 286 8.31 -6.04 9.19
CA ALA A 286 7.52 -4.81 9.11
C ALA A 286 7.17 -4.29 10.50
N ILE A 287 7.27 -2.98 10.67
CA ILE A 287 6.96 -2.28 11.91
C ILE A 287 5.98 -1.17 11.66
N LEU A 288 5.07 -0.93 12.60
CA LEU A 288 4.08 0.14 12.51
C LEU A 288 3.67 0.57 13.92
N GLU A 289 3.79 1.85 14.21
CA GLU A 289 3.38 2.44 15.48
C GLU A 289 1.87 2.23 15.74
N PRO A 290 1.45 2.02 17.01
CA PRO A 290 0.05 1.87 17.36
C PRO A 290 -0.83 3.04 16.88
N ALA A 291 -0.29 4.26 16.93
CA ALA A 291 -0.99 5.47 16.49
C ALA A 291 -1.28 5.50 14.97
N ALA A 292 -0.59 4.68 14.17
CA ALA A 292 -0.89 4.56 12.75
C ALA A 292 -2.19 3.78 12.47
N GLY A 293 -2.72 3.11 13.50
CA GLY A 293 -4.05 2.55 13.58
C GLY A 293 -4.32 1.32 12.73
N ALA A 294 -5.55 0.82 12.86
CA ALA A 294 -6.06 -0.35 12.13
C ALA A 294 -6.18 -0.11 10.60
N PHE A 295 -6.13 1.14 10.16
CA PHE A 295 -6.40 1.53 8.76
C PHE A 295 -5.16 1.73 7.89
N SER A 296 -3.97 1.89 8.49
CA SER A 296 -2.71 1.97 7.74
C SER A 296 -2.16 0.57 7.52
N VAL A 297 -2.31 0.03 6.31
CA VAL A 297 -1.79 -1.30 5.98
C VAL A 297 -0.40 -1.16 5.36
N PRO A 298 0.65 -1.76 5.96
CA PRO A 298 1.97 -1.78 5.34
C PRO A 298 1.95 -2.67 4.09
N SER A 299 1.76 -2.06 2.91
CA SER A 299 1.64 -2.74 1.61
C SER A 299 2.83 -3.66 1.30
N LYS A 300 4.02 -3.38 1.87
CA LYS A 300 5.21 -4.24 1.75
C LYS A 300 4.96 -5.68 2.17
N VAL A 301 4.06 -5.92 3.14
CA VAL A 301 3.74 -7.27 3.63
C VAL A 301 3.17 -8.15 2.51
N LEU A 302 2.38 -7.56 1.61
CA LEU A 302 1.84 -8.30 0.45
C LEU A 302 2.97 -8.75 -0.50
N SER A 303 3.96 -7.89 -0.74
CA SER A 303 5.16 -8.26 -1.52
C SER A 303 6.02 -9.31 -0.80
N TYR A 304 6.08 -9.26 0.54
CA TYR A 304 6.78 -10.26 1.35
C TYR A 304 6.13 -11.64 1.23
N LEU A 305 4.79 -11.72 1.19
CA LEU A 305 4.07 -12.95 0.93
C LEU A 305 4.43 -13.53 -0.46
N CYS A 306 4.52 -12.67 -1.48
CA CYS A 306 4.96 -13.09 -2.82
C CYS A 306 6.39 -13.63 -2.83
N ALA A 307 7.29 -13.04 -2.06
CA ALA A 307 8.68 -13.49 -1.97
C ALA A 307 8.82 -14.88 -1.31
N GLY A 308 7.78 -15.37 -0.63
CA GLY A 308 7.79 -16.69 0.00
C GLY A 308 8.77 -16.79 1.15
N ARG A 309 8.87 -15.75 1.97
CA ARG A 309 9.72 -15.69 3.16
C ARG A 309 8.87 -15.59 4.42
N ALA A 310 9.41 -16.11 5.54
CA ALA A 310 8.80 -15.89 6.84
C ALA A 310 8.74 -14.40 7.14
N THR A 311 7.67 -13.96 7.81
CA THR A 311 7.51 -12.56 8.20
C THR A 311 7.51 -12.41 9.72
N LEU A 312 8.07 -11.30 10.21
CA LEU A 312 7.97 -10.91 11.61
C LEU A 312 7.46 -9.47 11.67
N LEU A 313 6.26 -9.30 12.17
CA LEU A 313 5.58 -8.02 12.22
C LEU A 313 5.50 -7.49 13.66
N ALA A 314 5.98 -6.27 13.88
CA ALA A 314 5.69 -5.48 15.07
C ALA A 314 4.62 -4.43 14.70
N VAL A 315 3.37 -4.84 14.73
CA VAL A 315 2.20 -4.03 14.33
C VAL A 315 1.02 -4.36 15.25
N PRO A 316 0.03 -3.45 15.39
CA PRO A 316 -1.19 -3.77 16.13
C PRO A 316 -1.89 -5.03 15.59
N GLU A 317 -2.37 -5.90 16.47
CA GLU A 317 -2.99 -7.19 16.09
C GLU A 317 -4.24 -7.00 15.22
N GLU A 318 -4.98 -5.91 15.45
CA GLU A 318 -6.14 -5.52 14.65
C GLU A 318 -5.79 -5.02 13.24
N ASN A 319 -4.51 -4.80 12.95
CA ASN A 319 -4.07 -4.36 11.63
C ASN A 319 -4.28 -5.46 10.57
N LEU A 320 -4.76 -5.07 9.39
CA LEU A 320 -5.04 -6.03 8.31
C LEU A 320 -3.79 -6.83 7.90
N ALA A 321 -2.60 -6.24 7.94
CA ALA A 321 -1.35 -6.97 7.64
C ALA A 321 -1.08 -8.07 8.68
N ALA A 322 -1.33 -7.80 9.98
CA ALA A 322 -1.23 -8.79 11.04
C ALA A 322 -2.20 -9.95 10.80
N GLN A 323 -3.47 -9.61 10.56
CA GLN A 323 -4.52 -10.61 10.29
C GLN A 323 -4.19 -11.47 9.07
N THR A 324 -3.71 -10.84 7.98
CA THR A 324 -3.31 -11.55 6.75
C THR A 324 -2.16 -12.53 7.03
N VAL A 325 -1.11 -12.11 7.73
CA VAL A 325 0.04 -12.98 8.04
C VAL A 325 -0.35 -14.13 8.96
N LEU A 326 -1.19 -13.87 9.97
CA LEU A 326 -1.68 -14.90 10.89
C LEU A 326 -2.60 -15.90 10.16
N GLN A 327 -3.52 -15.42 9.33
CA GLN A 327 -4.41 -16.26 8.54
C GLN A 327 -3.63 -17.15 7.56
N ALA A 328 -2.62 -16.59 6.89
CA ALA A 328 -1.74 -17.33 6.00
C ALA A 328 -0.79 -18.29 6.73
N GLY A 329 -0.63 -18.17 8.05
CA GLY A 329 0.41 -18.88 8.81
C GLY A 329 1.82 -18.56 8.32
N ALA A 330 2.01 -17.33 7.83
CA ALA A 330 3.22 -16.90 7.11
C ALA A 330 4.27 -16.24 8.01
N GLY A 331 4.02 -16.13 9.32
CA GLY A 331 4.94 -15.47 10.21
C GLY A 331 4.42 -15.26 11.63
N LEU A 332 5.09 -14.38 12.36
CA LEU A 332 4.78 -14.01 13.73
C LEU A 332 4.40 -12.53 13.81
N VAL A 333 3.50 -12.21 14.72
CA VAL A 333 3.04 -10.83 15.01
C VAL A 333 3.25 -10.55 16.49
N VAL A 334 3.79 -9.38 16.80
CA VAL A 334 4.02 -8.91 18.18
C VAL A 334 3.49 -7.48 18.33
N ASP A 335 3.20 -7.09 19.58
CA ASP A 335 2.82 -5.70 19.88
C ASP A 335 4.01 -4.78 19.55
N PRO A 336 3.80 -3.70 18.78
CA PRO A 336 4.89 -2.78 18.39
C PRO A 336 5.49 -1.99 19.57
N ARG A 337 4.87 -2.05 20.76
CA ARG A 337 5.42 -1.46 22.00
C ARG A 337 6.32 -2.40 22.77
N ASP A 338 6.34 -3.69 22.40
CA ASP A 338 7.10 -4.73 23.12
C ASP A 338 8.33 -5.17 22.31
N GLY A 339 9.44 -4.41 22.46
CA GLY A 339 10.72 -4.77 21.84
C GLY A 339 11.25 -6.12 22.31
N THR A 340 10.97 -6.52 23.56
CA THR A 340 11.39 -7.83 24.09
C THR A 340 10.67 -8.97 23.40
N ALA A 341 9.35 -8.84 23.16
CA ALA A 341 8.60 -9.83 22.40
C ALA A 341 9.10 -9.92 20.94
N LEU A 342 9.49 -8.80 20.32
CA LEU A 342 10.09 -8.80 18.98
C LEU A 342 11.37 -9.62 18.93
N VAL A 343 12.29 -9.42 19.90
CA VAL A 343 13.55 -10.17 20.01
C VAL A 343 13.29 -11.66 20.26
N GLN A 344 12.36 -12.00 21.17
CA GLN A 344 12.00 -13.40 21.44
C GLN A 344 11.42 -14.09 20.18
N ALA A 345 10.56 -13.41 19.45
CA ALA A 345 10.00 -13.92 18.20
C ALA A 345 11.09 -14.08 17.12
N ALA A 346 12.03 -13.16 17.02
CA ALA A 346 13.17 -13.27 16.12
C ALA A 346 14.06 -14.46 16.46
N ARG A 347 14.40 -14.67 17.74
CA ARG A 347 15.18 -15.83 18.20
C ARG A 347 14.45 -17.15 17.88
N LYS A 348 13.15 -17.23 18.11
CA LYS A 348 12.35 -18.41 17.72
C LYS A 348 12.47 -18.72 16.23
N LEU A 349 12.42 -17.71 15.36
CA LEU A 349 12.60 -17.88 13.92
C LEU A 349 14.05 -18.20 13.54
N LEU A 350 15.03 -17.73 14.32
CA LEU A 350 16.44 -18.06 14.13
C LEU A 350 16.72 -19.51 14.45
N ASP A 351 16.19 -20.01 15.58
CA ASP A 351 16.44 -21.34 16.14
C ASP A 351 15.72 -22.47 15.37
N ASP A 352 14.64 -22.13 14.60
CA ASP A 352 13.87 -23.12 13.83
C ASP A 352 13.84 -22.79 12.32
N PRO A 353 14.92 -23.12 11.58
CA PRO A 353 14.97 -22.91 10.14
C PRO A 353 13.88 -23.67 9.38
N ALA A 354 13.46 -24.86 9.86
CA ALA A 354 12.45 -25.68 9.19
C ALA A 354 11.06 -25.01 9.24
N GLU A 355 10.68 -24.47 10.40
CA GLU A 355 9.43 -23.72 10.54
C GLU A 355 9.49 -22.40 9.77
N ARG A 356 10.63 -21.69 9.78
CA ARG A 356 10.85 -20.49 9.00
C ARG A 356 10.62 -20.73 7.49
N GLU A 357 11.18 -21.83 6.95
CA GLU A 357 10.93 -22.22 5.57
C GLU A 357 9.46 -22.63 5.32
N ALA A 358 8.84 -23.32 6.28
CA ALA A 358 7.43 -23.69 6.17
C ALA A 358 6.51 -22.46 6.15
N MET A 359 6.80 -21.44 6.97
CA MET A 359 6.12 -20.14 6.93
C MET A 359 6.28 -19.48 5.57
N GLY A 360 7.49 -19.50 5.00
CA GLY A 360 7.73 -18.97 3.65
C GLY A 360 6.91 -19.68 2.57
N ARG A 361 6.82 -21.01 2.61
CA ARG A 361 5.97 -21.79 1.68
C ARG A 361 4.50 -21.42 1.81
N ARG A 362 4.00 -21.28 3.04
CA ARG A 362 2.61 -20.84 3.30
C ARG A 362 2.37 -19.41 2.82
N ALA A 363 3.33 -18.50 3.01
CA ALA A 363 3.29 -17.13 2.50
C ALA A 363 3.09 -17.12 0.98
N ARG A 364 3.90 -17.87 0.25
CA ARG A 364 3.82 -17.97 -1.22
C ARG A 364 2.51 -18.61 -1.67
N GLY A 365 2.10 -19.71 -1.06
CA GLY A 365 0.83 -20.39 -1.36
C GLY A 365 -0.38 -19.44 -1.18
N TYR A 366 -0.42 -18.69 -0.08
CA TYR A 366 -1.45 -17.68 0.13
C TYR A 366 -1.45 -16.62 -0.98
N ALA A 367 -0.28 -16.12 -1.37
CA ALA A 367 -0.18 -15.13 -2.44
C ALA A 367 -0.65 -15.69 -3.81
N GLU A 368 -0.30 -16.94 -4.13
CA GLU A 368 -0.73 -17.61 -5.37
C GLU A 368 -2.24 -17.83 -5.41
N GLU A 369 -2.87 -18.12 -4.27
CA GLU A 369 -4.32 -18.32 -4.18
C GLU A 369 -5.11 -17.00 -4.22
N THR A 370 -4.55 -15.92 -3.61
CA THR A 370 -5.33 -14.69 -3.35
C THR A 370 -4.98 -13.52 -4.25
N PHE A 371 -3.76 -13.50 -4.85
CA PHE A 371 -3.28 -12.41 -5.69
C PHE A 371 -3.36 -12.72 -7.19
N ASP A 372 -4.19 -13.69 -7.56
CA ASP A 372 -4.47 -13.97 -8.97
C ASP A 372 -5.20 -12.78 -9.60
N ILE A 373 -4.50 -12.07 -10.49
CA ILE A 373 -5.01 -10.85 -11.11
C ILE A 373 -6.24 -11.11 -11.97
N GLY A 374 -6.36 -12.31 -12.56
CA GLY A 374 -7.53 -12.71 -13.32
C GLY A 374 -8.79 -12.74 -12.46
N GLN A 375 -8.74 -13.44 -11.32
CA GLN A 375 -9.86 -13.50 -10.38
C GLN A 375 -10.19 -12.14 -9.76
N ILE A 376 -9.17 -11.32 -9.51
CA ILE A 376 -9.33 -9.97 -9.00
C ILE A 376 -10.07 -9.11 -10.05
N ALA A 377 -9.64 -9.16 -11.30
CA ALA A 377 -10.29 -8.44 -12.39
C ALA A 377 -11.75 -8.85 -12.59
N ASP A 378 -12.07 -10.15 -12.51
CA ASP A 378 -13.48 -10.64 -12.55
C ASP A 378 -14.36 -9.95 -11.50
N ARG A 379 -13.81 -9.77 -10.30
CA ARG A 379 -14.53 -9.10 -9.20
C ARG A 379 -14.72 -7.61 -9.47
N PHE A 380 -13.70 -6.93 -10.01
CA PHE A 380 -13.81 -5.51 -10.39
C PHE A 380 -14.77 -5.31 -11.56
N GLU A 381 -14.74 -6.15 -12.59
CA GLU A 381 -15.67 -6.10 -13.72
C GLU A 381 -17.13 -6.20 -13.25
N LYS A 382 -17.41 -7.12 -12.31
CA LYS A 382 -18.73 -7.24 -11.69
C LYS A 382 -19.16 -5.96 -10.97
N VAL A 383 -18.27 -5.34 -10.19
CA VAL A 383 -18.54 -4.06 -9.52
C VAL A 383 -18.80 -2.96 -10.55
N PHE A 384 -18.06 -2.92 -11.66
CA PHE A 384 -18.25 -1.93 -12.72
C PHE A 384 -19.61 -2.08 -13.39
N GLU A 385 -19.99 -3.31 -13.74
CA GLU A 385 -21.30 -3.59 -14.35
C GLU A 385 -22.46 -3.23 -13.42
N GLU A 386 -22.34 -3.52 -12.12
CA GLU A 386 -23.35 -3.18 -11.12
C GLU A 386 -23.46 -1.66 -10.94
N ALA A 387 -22.32 -0.94 -10.91
CA ALA A 387 -22.29 0.50 -10.79
C ALA A 387 -22.89 1.20 -12.03
N ILE A 388 -22.58 0.71 -13.25
CA ILE A 388 -23.14 1.23 -14.49
C ILE A 388 -24.66 1.02 -14.51
N ARG A 389 -25.13 -0.18 -14.16
CA ARG A 389 -26.58 -0.47 -14.07
C ARG A 389 -27.29 0.43 -13.06
N SER A 390 -26.73 0.59 -11.86
CA SER A 390 -27.28 1.46 -10.82
C SER A 390 -27.40 2.90 -11.29
N ARG A 391 -26.42 3.38 -12.06
CA ARG A 391 -26.40 4.74 -12.61
C ARG A 391 -27.53 4.99 -13.63
N HIS A 392 -27.86 4.01 -14.46
CA HIS A 392 -28.92 4.13 -15.47
C HIS A 392 -30.35 4.04 -14.89
N LEU A 393 -30.48 3.62 -13.63
CA LEU A 393 -31.78 3.52 -12.96
C LEU A 393 -32.16 4.79 -12.18
N VAL A 394 -31.27 5.77 -12.06
CA VAL A 394 -31.45 7.05 -11.38
C VAL A 394 -31.46 8.19 -12.39
#